data_028969634b0e74f4220cddcd919876f6
#
_entry.id   028969634b0e74f4220cddcd919876f6
#
_cell.length_a   1.000
_cell.length_b   1.000
_cell.length_c   1.000
_cell.angle_alpha   90.00
_cell.angle_beta   90.00
_cell.angle_gamma   90.00
#
_symmetry.space_group_name_H-M   'P 1'
#
loop_
_entity.id
_entity.type
_entity.pdbx_description
1 polymer ?
#
loop_
_entity_poly.entity_id
_entity_poly.type
_entity_poly.pdbx_seq_one_letter_code
_entity_poly.pdbx_strand_id
1 'polypeptide(L)'
;MACIGAVTRAVGSALAAAALLAGCAAPLFYSHDVPAGTPRDVVVARMGQPTQVVAIEGGERLVYSLQPAGQHAWVVDLDGAGRVVGSRQVLTEANFQRIVPGSWTRADVEREFGPPASIDRVGAWDGPIMTYRWHNGVDMFYWVYLDGHNRVQRAHPGMEFRN
;
A
#
# COMPACT_ATOMS: atom_id res chain seq x y z
N MET A 1 14.53 -33.22 67.48
CA MET A 1 13.12 -33.28 66.96
C MET A 1 12.88 -32.12 66.05
N ALA A 2 12.74 -32.43 64.82
CA ALA A 2 12.03 -31.87 63.70
C ALA A 2 11.69 -30.37 63.68
N CYS A 3 12.17 -29.69 62.66
CA CYS A 3 11.41 -28.69 61.89
C CYS A 3 11.88 -28.71 60.43
N ILE A 4 11.19 -29.50 59.62
CA ILE A 4 11.18 -29.46 58.17
C ILE A 4 9.95 -28.62 57.81
N GLY A 5 10.12 -27.60 57.03
CA GLY A 5 8.93 -26.92 56.44
C GLY A 5 9.23 -25.60 55.79
N ALA A 6 8.93 -25.54 54.52
CA ALA A 6 8.72 -24.35 53.71
C ALA A 6 9.88 -23.82 52.85
N VAL A 7 10.17 -24.56 51.75
CA VAL A 7 10.78 -23.96 50.56
C VAL A 7 10.00 -24.51 49.36
N THR A 8 8.85 -23.98 49.07
CA THR A 8 8.11 -24.25 47.80
C THR A 8 7.03 -23.21 47.62
N ARG A 9 7.40 -22.00 47.14
CA ARG A 9 6.45 -21.02 46.53
C ARG A 9 7.20 -19.79 46.04
N ALA A 10 7.96 -19.92 44.98
CA ALA A 10 8.51 -18.76 44.27
C ALA A 10 9.00 -19.05 42.85
N VAL A 11 8.36 -19.95 42.10
CA VAL A 11 8.75 -20.24 40.69
C VAL A 11 7.63 -20.01 39.70
N GLY A 12 6.46 -19.57 40.13
CA GLY A 12 5.27 -19.47 39.30
C GLY A 12 5.01 -18.12 38.62
N SER A 13 5.75 -17.05 38.91
CA SER A 13 5.38 -15.70 38.46
C SER A 13 6.30 -15.07 37.40
N ALA A 14 7.34 -15.73 36.97
CA ALA A 14 8.29 -15.16 36.00
C ALA A 14 8.02 -15.52 34.52
N LEU A 15 7.10 -16.45 34.25
CA LEU A 15 6.82 -16.88 32.87
C LEU A 15 5.64 -16.11 32.19
N ALA A 16 4.88 -15.32 32.93
CA ALA A 16 3.73 -14.60 32.37
C ALA A 16 4.06 -13.22 31.78
N ALA A 17 5.25 -12.67 32.03
CA ALA A 17 5.62 -11.31 31.59
C ALA A 17 6.36 -11.27 30.24
N ALA A 18 6.74 -12.40 29.66
CA ALA A 18 7.50 -12.44 28.40
C ALA A 18 6.62 -12.49 27.13
N ALA A 19 5.29 -12.65 27.27
CA ALA A 19 4.39 -12.85 26.13
C ALA A 19 3.78 -11.54 25.58
N LEU A 20 4.05 -10.37 26.18
CA LEU A 20 3.41 -9.10 25.79
C LEU A 20 4.30 -8.17 24.93
N LEU A 21 5.50 -8.58 24.53
CA LEU A 21 6.41 -7.79 23.70
C LEU A 21 6.48 -8.26 22.24
N ALA A 22 5.60 -9.19 21.82
CA ALA A 22 5.47 -9.59 20.41
C ALA A 22 4.51 -8.69 19.63
N GLY A 23 4.31 -7.43 20.06
CA GLY A 23 3.44 -6.48 19.43
C GLY A 23 4.21 -5.52 18.53
N CYS A 24 3.89 -5.55 17.23
CA CYS A 24 4.09 -4.49 16.25
C CYS A 24 5.55 -4.13 15.91
N ALA A 25 6.32 -5.07 15.42
CA ALA A 25 7.33 -4.73 14.43
C ALA A 25 6.59 -4.54 13.09
N ALA A 26 5.97 -3.38 12.87
CA ALA A 26 5.61 -2.97 11.53
C ALA A 26 6.93 -2.96 10.74
N PRO A 27 7.02 -3.66 9.60
CA PRO A 27 8.25 -3.65 8.82
C PRO A 27 8.49 -2.22 8.34
N LEU A 28 9.52 -1.56 8.90
CA LEU A 28 9.93 -0.20 8.58
C LEU A 28 10.44 -0.05 7.14
N PHE A 29 10.58 -1.17 6.42
CA PHE A 29 11.03 -1.21 5.04
C PHE A 29 10.24 -2.25 4.27
N TYR A 30 9.44 -1.79 3.31
CA TYR A 30 8.88 -2.66 2.29
C TYR A 30 10.03 -3.16 1.41
N SER A 31 10.43 -4.40 1.58
CA SER A 31 11.29 -5.06 0.60
C SER A 31 10.44 -5.28 -0.65
N HIS A 32 10.73 -4.52 -1.70
CA HIS A 32 9.95 -4.45 -2.94
C HIS A 32 10.06 -5.71 -3.81
N ASP A 33 11.03 -6.56 -3.48
CA ASP A 33 11.31 -7.79 -4.22
C ASP A 33 10.64 -8.97 -3.52
N VAL A 34 9.40 -9.24 -3.94
CA VAL A 34 8.71 -10.47 -3.54
C VAL A 34 8.89 -11.49 -4.67
N PRO A 35 9.62 -12.60 -4.42
CA PRO A 35 9.87 -13.61 -5.45
C PRO A 35 8.58 -14.20 -6.01
N ALA A 36 8.56 -14.46 -7.32
CA ALA A 36 7.47 -15.20 -7.96
C ALA A 36 7.27 -16.57 -7.28
N GLY A 37 6.02 -17.01 -7.19
CA GLY A 37 5.63 -18.25 -6.51
C GLY A 37 5.45 -18.12 -4.99
N THR A 38 5.81 -16.97 -4.37
CA THR A 38 5.59 -16.74 -2.94
C THR A 38 4.08 -16.81 -2.62
N PRO A 39 3.65 -17.59 -1.60
CA PRO A 39 2.25 -17.64 -1.20
C PRO A 39 1.76 -16.32 -0.60
N ARG A 40 0.47 -16.04 -0.77
CA ARG A 40 -0.21 -14.81 -0.28
C ARG A 40 -0.01 -14.55 1.21
N ASP A 41 -0.15 -15.58 2.03
CA ASP A 41 0.01 -15.49 3.49
C ASP A 41 1.44 -15.08 3.89
N VAL A 42 2.45 -15.56 3.17
CA VAL A 42 3.85 -15.16 3.35
C VAL A 42 4.06 -13.69 2.96
N VAL A 43 3.43 -13.23 1.87
CA VAL A 43 3.44 -11.81 1.46
C VAL A 43 2.85 -10.95 2.57
N VAL A 44 1.66 -11.30 3.08
CA VAL A 44 0.96 -10.55 4.13
C VAL A 44 1.73 -10.61 5.45
N ALA A 45 2.33 -11.75 5.81
CA ALA A 45 3.17 -11.86 7.00
C ALA A 45 4.40 -10.94 6.94
N ARG A 46 4.97 -10.76 5.74
CA ARG A 46 6.17 -9.94 5.50
C ARG A 46 5.87 -8.45 5.34
N MET A 47 4.84 -8.11 4.57
CA MET A 47 4.52 -6.72 4.18
C MET A 47 3.40 -6.11 5.03
N GLY A 48 2.73 -6.89 5.85
CA GLY A 48 1.52 -6.46 6.56
C GLY A 48 0.26 -6.60 5.71
N GLN A 49 -0.85 -6.08 6.22
CA GLN A 49 -2.10 -6.05 5.47
C GLN A 49 -2.00 -5.06 4.30
N PRO A 50 -2.48 -5.43 3.10
CA PRO A 50 -2.53 -4.50 1.98
C PRO A 50 -3.53 -3.37 2.27
N THR A 51 -3.27 -2.18 1.75
CA THR A 51 -4.20 -1.03 1.82
C THR A 51 -5.46 -1.27 0.98
N GLN A 52 -5.34 -2.10 -0.05
CA GLN A 52 -6.44 -2.47 -0.92
C GLN A 52 -6.16 -3.83 -1.57
N VAL A 53 -7.22 -4.61 -1.83
CA VAL A 53 -7.17 -5.82 -2.65
C VAL A 53 -8.09 -5.60 -3.85
N VAL A 54 -7.58 -5.84 -5.04
CA VAL A 54 -8.28 -5.61 -6.31
C VAL A 54 -8.30 -6.91 -7.12
N ALA A 55 -9.47 -7.30 -7.61
CA ALA A 55 -9.57 -8.41 -8.56
C ALA A 55 -8.91 -8.00 -9.90
N ILE A 56 -8.08 -8.87 -10.45
CA ILE A 56 -7.47 -8.74 -11.77
C ILE A 56 -7.74 -10.00 -12.58
N GLU A 57 -7.47 -9.94 -13.88
CA GLU A 57 -7.61 -11.14 -14.72
C GLU A 57 -6.69 -12.25 -14.22
N GLY A 58 -7.28 -13.41 -13.94
CA GLY A 58 -6.56 -14.60 -13.46
C GLY A 58 -6.13 -14.60 -12.00
N GLY A 59 -6.54 -13.60 -11.19
CA GLY A 59 -6.14 -13.56 -9.79
C GLY A 59 -6.53 -12.29 -9.03
N GLU A 60 -5.66 -11.86 -8.13
CA GLU A 60 -5.86 -10.64 -7.33
C GLU A 60 -4.56 -9.81 -7.25
N ARG A 61 -4.72 -8.52 -7.01
CA ARG A 61 -3.65 -7.56 -6.77
C ARG A 61 -3.72 -7.07 -5.33
N LEU A 62 -2.64 -7.21 -4.59
CA LEU A 62 -2.45 -6.59 -3.28
C LEU A 62 -1.78 -5.23 -3.49
N VAL A 63 -2.41 -4.17 -3.00
CA VAL A 63 -1.89 -2.80 -3.08
C VAL A 63 -1.33 -2.40 -1.72
N TYR A 64 -0.13 -1.87 -1.69
CA TYR A 64 0.54 -1.33 -0.52
C TYR A 64 0.91 0.12 -0.78
N SER A 65 0.00 1.03 -0.44
CA SER A 65 0.18 2.47 -0.66
C SER A 65 0.63 3.16 0.61
N LEU A 66 1.62 4.05 0.48
CA LEU A 66 2.04 4.96 1.55
C LEU A 66 1.30 6.31 1.49
N GLN A 67 0.39 6.50 0.52
CA GLN A 67 -0.41 7.71 0.42
C GLN A 67 -1.31 7.88 1.65
N PRO A 68 -1.57 9.11 2.11
CA PRO A 68 -1.05 10.40 1.63
C PRO A 68 0.32 10.78 2.23
N ALA A 69 0.81 10.05 3.24
CA ALA A 69 2.02 10.43 3.97
C ALA A 69 3.31 10.20 3.18
N GLY A 70 3.33 9.15 2.33
CA GLY A 70 4.49 8.78 1.52
C GLY A 70 4.25 8.99 0.02
N GLN A 71 5.31 8.71 -0.78
CA GLN A 71 5.37 8.96 -2.22
C GLN A 71 5.50 7.66 -3.03
N HIS A 72 5.24 6.52 -2.40
CA HIS A 72 5.37 5.22 -3.03
C HIS A 72 4.09 4.41 -2.87
N ALA A 73 3.84 3.56 -3.85
CA ALA A 73 2.86 2.49 -3.77
C ALA A 73 3.42 1.27 -4.51
N TRP A 74 3.27 0.11 -3.90
CA TRP A 74 3.65 -1.16 -4.51
C TRP A 74 2.42 -2.01 -4.76
N VAL A 75 2.49 -2.78 -5.82
CA VAL A 75 1.50 -3.82 -6.07
C VAL A 75 2.19 -5.17 -6.11
N VAL A 76 1.50 -6.17 -5.60
CA VAL A 76 1.89 -7.58 -5.70
C VAL A 76 0.73 -8.29 -6.39
N ASP A 77 0.98 -8.76 -7.61
CA ASP A 77 -0.01 -9.48 -8.39
C ASP A 77 0.08 -10.97 -8.07
N LEU A 78 -1.05 -11.58 -7.77
CA LEU A 78 -1.18 -13.00 -7.44
C LEU A 78 -2.02 -13.70 -8.51
N ASP A 79 -1.69 -14.95 -8.81
CA ASP A 79 -2.52 -15.82 -9.66
C ASP A 79 -3.74 -16.36 -8.91
N GLY A 80 -4.59 -17.14 -9.62
CA GLY A 80 -5.78 -17.77 -9.04
C GLY A 80 -5.50 -18.82 -7.96
N ALA A 81 -4.24 -19.24 -7.79
CA ALA A 81 -3.79 -20.12 -6.70
C ALA A 81 -3.21 -19.33 -5.52
N GLY A 82 -3.28 -17.99 -5.56
CA GLY A 82 -2.76 -17.11 -4.53
C GLY A 82 -1.24 -17.05 -4.45
N ARG A 83 -0.55 -17.24 -5.57
CA ARG A 83 0.90 -17.16 -5.67
C ARG A 83 1.33 -15.92 -6.43
N VAL A 84 2.41 -15.29 -5.97
CA VAL A 84 2.98 -14.09 -6.60
C VAL A 84 3.41 -14.38 -8.04
N VAL A 85 2.89 -13.60 -8.98
CA VAL A 85 3.34 -13.56 -10.38
C VAL A 85 4.25 -12.37 -10.65
N GLY A 86 4.18 -11.32 -9.83
CA GLY A 86 5.06 -10.16 -9.90
C GLY A 86 4.80 -9.13 -8.83
N SER A 87 5.81 -8.30 -8.58
CA SER A 87 5.70 -7.14 -7.69
C SER A 87 6.41 -5.94 -8.30
N ARG A 88 5.88 -4.73 -8.09
CA ARG A 88 6.47 -3.50 -8.62
C ARG A 88 5.99 -2.26 -7.89
N GLN A 89 6.81 -1.21 -7.91
CA GLN A 89 6.42 0.14 -7.55
C GLN A 89 5.61 0.76 -8.71
N VAL A 90 4.47 1.38 -8.41
CA VAL A 90 3.54 1.84 -9.44
C VAL A 90 3.51 3.36 -9.63
N LEU A 91 3.90 4.16 -8.63
CA LEU A 91 3.93 5.62 -8.75
C LEU A 91 5.24 6.07 -9.43
N THR A 92 5.33 5.82 -10.73
CA THR A 92 6.47 6.19 -11.58
C THR A 92 5.99 6.96 -12.80
N GLU A 93 6.86 7.79 -13.37
CA GLU A 93 6.55 8.54 -14.59
C GLU A 93 6.10 7.62 -15.73
N ALA A 94 6.84 6.53 -15.97
CA ALA A 94 6.52 5.57 -17.03
C ALA A 94 5.12 4.94 -16.86
N ASN A 95 4.72 4.65 -15.62
CA ASN A 95 3.38 4.11 -15.37
C ASN A 95 2.30 5.19 -15.52
N PHE A 96 2.53 6.41 -15.04
CA PHE A 96 1.58 7.51 -15.20
C PHE A 96 1.36 7.88 -16.67
N GLN A 97 2.38 7.77 -17.54
CA GLN A 97 2.25 7.99 -18.98
C GLN A 97 1.34 6.98 -19.68
N ARG A 98 0.98 5.86 -19.03
CA ARG A 98 0.02 4.87 -19.54
C ARG A 98 -1.44 5.32 -19.40
N ILE A 99 -1.72 6.37 -18.64
CA ILE A 99 -3.08 6.91 -18.50
C ILE A 99 -3.55 7.46 -19.85
N VAL A 100 -4.68 6.95 -20.33
CA VAL A 100 -5.28 7.37 -21.61
C VAL A 100 -6.50 8.23 -21.34
N PRO A 101 -6.41 9.56 -21.51
CA PRO A 101 -7.56 10.43 -21.41
C PRO A 101 -8.71 10.00 -22.35
N GLY A 102 -9.95 10.19 -21.90
CA GLY A 102 -11.15 9.73 -22.61
C GLY A 102 -11.45 8.24 -22.49
N SER A 103 -10.45 7.39 -22.14
CA SER A 103 -10.62 5.94 -22.03
C SER A 103 -10.66 5.49 -20.57
N TRP A 104 -9.65 5.86 -19.78
CA TRP A 104 -9.56 5.42 -18.39
C TRP A 104 -10.62 6.07 -17.51
N THR A 105 -11.10 5.29 -16.55
CA THR A 105 -12.00 5.74 -15.49
C THR A 105 -11.23 5.91 -14.18
N ARG A 106 -11.86 6.52 -13.18
CA ARG A 106 -11.36 6.56 -11.81
C ARG A 106 -10.99 5.15 -11.29
N ALA A 107 -11.86 4.17 -11.56
CA ALA A 107 -11.61 2.79 -11.12
C ALA A 107 -10.36 2.19 -11.78
N ASP A 108 -10.10 2.53 -13.04
CA ASP A 108 -8.87 2.09 -13.73
C ASP A 108 -7.63 2.71 -13.09
N VAL A 109 -7.68 4.00 -12.75
CA VAL A 109 -6.60 4.71 -12.08
C VAL A 109 -6.33 4.09 -10.69
N GLU A 110 -7.37 3.90 -9.88
CA GLU A 110 -7.24 3.30 -8.53
C GLU A 110 -6.77 1.84 -8.59
N ARG A 111 -7.18 1.07 -9.62
CA ARG A 111 -6.72 -0.31 -9.83
C ARG A 111 -5.21 -0.36 -10.14
N GLU A 112 -4.68 0.61 -10.90
CA GLU A 112 -3.27 0.62 -11.31
C GLU A 112 -2.35 1.26 -10.28
N PHE A 113 -2.79 2.32 -9.60
CA PHE A 113 -1.96 3.14 -8.71
C PHE A 113 -2.33 3.02 -7.23
N GLY A 114 -3.45 2.39 -6.91
CA GLY A 114 -4.03 2.39 -5.58
C GLY A 114 -4.76 3.70 -5.25
N PRO A 115 -5.16 3.89 -3.97
CA PRO A 115 -5.84 5.10 -3.55
C PRO A 115 -4.92 6.33 -3.69
N PRO A 116 -5.45 7.49 -4.14
CA PRO A 116 -4.69 8.73 -4.23
C PRO A 116 -4.42 9.34 -2.84
N ALA A 117 -3.52 10.32 -2.77
CA ALA A 117 -3.28 11.11 -1.56
C ALA A 117 -4.48 11.96 -1.18
N SER A 118 -5.15 12.56 -2.16
CA SER A 118 -6.39 13.30 -1.99
C SER A 118 -7.27 13.23 -3.23
N ILE A 119 -8.56 13.55 -3.04
CA ILE A 119 -9.51 13.79 -4.13
C ILE A 119 -10.18 15.11 -3.82
N ASP A 120 -9.93 16.10 -4.68
CA ASP A 120 -10.35 17.46 -4.47
C ASP A 120 -11.32 17.91 -5.60
N ARG A 121 -12.04 19.01 -5.35
CA ARG A 121 -12.81 19.75 -6.35
C ARG A 121 -12.38 21.20 -6.29
N VAL A 122 -12.14 21.79 -7.46
CA VAL A 122 -11.80 23.21 -7.60
C VAL A 122 -12.81 23.88 -8.53
N GLY A 123 -13.17 25.14 -8.25
CA GLY A 123 -14.21 25.84 -9.00
C GLY A 123 -13.92 26.02 -10.51
N ALA A 124 -12.66 25.87 -10.93
CA ALA A 124 -12.26 25.97 -12.33
C ALA A 124 -12.32 24.63 -13.10
N TRP A 125 -12.75 23.54 -12.46
CA TRP A 125 -12.82 22.22 -13.07
C TRP A 125 -14.12 21.49 -12.68
N ASP A 126 -14.86 21.03 -13.71
CA ASP A 126 -16.12 20.31 -13.50
C ASP A 126 -15.85 18.81 -13.30
N GLY A 127 -15.47 18.43 -12.08
CA GLY A 127 -15.24 17.04 -11.70
C GLY A 127 -14.22 16.91 -10.58
N PRO A 128 -13.96 15.68 -10.11
CA PRO A 128 -12.94 15.43 -9.10
C PRO A 128 -11.54 15.43 -9.71
N ILE A 129 -10.56 15.81 -8.90
CA ILE A 129 -9.13 15.74 -9.22
C ILE A 129 -8.48 14.79 -8.23
N MET A 130 -7.92 13.70 -8.72
CA MET A 130 -7.13 12.77 -7.92
C MET A 130 -5.70 13.25 -7.87
N THR A 131 -5.13 13.38 -6.68
CA THR A 131 -3.73 13.80 -6.47
C THR A 131 -2.93 12.62 -5.93
N TYR A 132 -1.86 12.27 -6.62
CA TYR A 132 -0.84 11.31 -6.17
C TYR A 132 0.43 12.05 -5.83
N ARG A 133 1.05 11.72 -4.67
CA ARG A 133 2.39 12.15 -4.33
C ARG A 133 3.37 11.10 -4.82
N TRP A 134 4.42 11.52 -5.51
CA TRP A 134 5.43 10.60 -6.04
C TRP A 134 6.81 11.26 -6.04
N HIS A 135 7.85 10.49 -6.33
CA HIS A 135 9.23 10.97 -6.32
C HIS A 135 9.91 10.68 -7.66
N ASN A 136 10.54 11.72 -8.23
CA ASN A 136 11.33 11.63 -9.45
C ASN A 136 12.57 12.55 -9.32
N GLY A 137 13.50 12.17 -8.40
CA GLY A 137 14.63 13.03 -8.04
C GLY A 137 14.24 14.19 -7.12
N VAL A 138 13.00 14.66 -7.21
CA VAL A 138 12.36 15.66 -6.34
C VAL A 138 10.95 15.22 -5.97
N ASP A 139 10.38 15.89 -4.97
CA ASP A 139 9.00 15.65 -4.55
C ASP A 139 8.02 16.20 -5.59
N MET A 140 7.10 15.37 -6.03
CA MET A 140 6.18 15.65 -7.13
C MET A 140 4.74 15.33 -6.74
N PHE A 141 3.81 16.08 -7.35
CA PHE A 141 2.43 15.68 -7.51
C PHE A 141 2.20 15.13 -8.91
N TYR A 142 1.21 14.22 -9.02
CA TYR A 142 0.60 13.84 -10.29
C TYR A 142 -0.92 14.00 -10.15
N TRP A 143 -1.50 14.86 -10.97
CA TRP A 143 -2.92 15.14 -10.97
C TRP A 143 -3.64 14.42 -12.09
N VAL A 144 -4.72 13.74 -11.75
CA VAL A 144 -5.62 13.09 -12.69
C VAL A 144 -6.98 13.78 -12.60
N TYR A 145 -7.36 14.48 -13.65
CA TYR A 145 -8.59 15.25 -13.76
C TYR A 145 -9.68 14.39 -14.36
N LEU A 146 -10.77 14.22 -13.62
CA LEU A 146 -11.93 13.45 -14.05
C LEU A 146 -13.07 14.38 -14.44
N ASP A 147 -13.95 13.91 -15.31
CA ASP A 147 -15.24 14.58 -15.57
C ASP A 147 -16.30 14.17 -14.54
N GLY A 148 -17.53 14.69 -14.71
CA GLY A 148 -18.66 14.34 -13.85
C GLY A 148 -19.08 12.86 -13.89
N HIS A 149 -18.58 12.09 -14.86
CA HIS A 149 -18.79 10.65 -15.01
C HIS A 149 -17.60 9.80 -14.54
N ASN A 150 -16.64 10.43 -13.83
CA ASN A 150 -15.40 9.79 -13.36
C ASN A 150 -14.50 9.23 -14.47
N ARG A 151 -14.53 9.84 -15.66
CA ARG A 151 -13.63 9.49 -16.77
C ARG A 151 -12.47 10.49 -16.83
N VAL A 152 -11.26 9.99 -17.01
CA VAL A 152 -10.06 10.81 -17.12
C VAL A 152 -10.14 11.73 -18.33
N GLN A 153 -9.99 13.03 -18.13
CA GLN A 153 -9.94 14.03 -19.18
C GLN A 153 -8.52 14.51 -19.46
N ARG A 154 -7.72 14.64 -18.42
CA ARG A 154 -6.29 14.94 -18.55
C ARG A 154 -5.55 14.44 -17.32
N ALA A 155 -4.22 14.28 -17.45
CA ALA A 155 -3.33 13.99 -16.34
C ALA A 155 -1.97 14.65 -16.61
N HIS A 156 -1.32 15.14 -15.55
CA HIS A 156 0.01 15.74 -15.67
C HIS A 156 0.73 15.82 -14.33
N PRO A 157 2.09 15.83 -14.33
CA PRO A 157 2.88 16.08 -13.15
C PRO A 157 2.97 17.57 -12.79
N GLY A 158 3.38 17.85 -11.55
CA GLY A 158 3.81 19.14 -11.07
C GLY A 158 4.70 18.99 -9.84
N MET A 159 5.44 20.04 -9.48
CA MET A 159 6.31 19.99 -8.30
C MET A 159 5.48 20.09 -7.01
N GLU A 160 5.86 19.30 -6.00
CA GLU A 160 5.33 19.43 -4.65
C GLU A 160 6.17 20.45 -3.88
N PHE A 161 5.61 21.64 -3.62
CA PHE A 161 6.24 22.62 -2.76
C PHE A 161 5.77 22.40 -1.32
N ARG A 162 6.70 22.11 -0.42
CA ARG A 162 6.43 22.09 1.03
C ARG A 162 6.74 23.47 1.60
N ASN A 163 5.73 24.10 2.15
CA ASN A 163 5.87 25.33 2.94
C ASN A 163 6.30 24.99 4.36
#